data_5589e9557286be7043c62a829e8cb2ff
#
_entry.id   5589e9557286be7043c62a829e8cb2ff
#
_cell.length_a   1.000
_cell.length_b   1.000
_cell.length_c   1.000
_cell.angle_alpha   90.00
_cell.angle_beta   90.00
_cell.angle_gamma   90.00
#
_symmetry.space_group_name_H-M   'P 1'
#
loop_
_entity.id
_entity.type
_entity.pdbx_description
1 polymer ?
#
loop_
_entity_poly.entity_id
_entity_poly.type
_entity_poly.pdbx_seq_one_letter_code
_entity_poly.pdbx_strand_id
1 'polypeptide(L)'
;MNILLDTHIAVWAIVDDARLSIKARDLLLDPDNTIYFSSVSTLEVNNKTKSKKNNLEFSTQDFVKYCEMAGFIELPLLSKHFLGESSLNWIGEGEEHKDPYDRLLLSQAKNENFRFMTHDDKILHFDEKCLIAV
;
A
#
# COMPACT_ATOMS: atom_id res chain seq x y z
N MET A 1 -13.30 -9.33 -1.57
CA MET A 1 -12.11 -9.30 -0.68
C MET A 1 -11.89 -7.88 -0.18
N ASN A 2 -11.31 -7.75 1.00
CA ASN A 2 -10.79 -6.48 1.48
C ASN A 2 -9.32 -6.38 1.09
N ILE A 3 -8.96 -5.36 0.33
CA ILE A 3 -7.63 -5.19 -0.24
C ILE A 3 -7.05 -3.84 0.20
N LEU A 4 -5.89 -3.91 0.88
CA LEU A 4 -5.08 -2.73 1.20
C LEU A 4 -4.06 -2.52 0.08
N LEU A 5 -3.94 -1.29 -0.39
CA LEU A 5 -3.01 -0.94 -1.47
C LEU A 5 -1.65 -0.53 -0.90
N ASP A 6 -0.58 -1.03 -1.52
CA ASP A 6 0.73 -0.42 -1.41
C ASP A 6 0.67 1.02 -1.93
N THR A 7 1.51 1.90 -1.40
CA THR A 7 1.50 3.33 -1.74
C THR A 7 1.65 3.56 -3.26
N HIS A 8 2.57 2.85 -3.91
CA HIS A 8 2.76 2.99 -5.36
C HIS A 8 1.52 2.57 -6.16
N ILE A 9 0.86 1.51 -5.71
CA ILE A 9 -0.38 1.05 -6.37
C ILE A 9 -1.49 2.11 -6.22
N ALA A 10 -1.64 2.69 -5.03
CA ALA A 10 -2.62 3.76 -4.81
C ALA A 10 -2.34 4.97 -5.70
N VAL A 11 -1.08 5.41 -5.76
CA VAL A 11 -0.68 6.54 -6.61
C VAL A 11 -0.95 6.24 -8.08
N TRP A 12 -0.52 5.09 -8.58
CA TRP A 12 -0.74 4.72 -9.98
C TRP A 12 -2.23 4.62 -10.32
N ALA A 13 -3.04 4.14 -9.38
CA ALA A 13 -4.48 4.04 -9.60
C ALA A 13 -5.14 5.42 -9.76
N ILE A 14 -4.81 6.37 -8.89
CA ILE A 14 -5.45 7.70 -8.90
C ILE A 14 -4.98 8.59 -10.08
N VAL A 15 -3.78 8.36 -10.62
CA VAL A 15 -3.28 9.10 -11.79
C VAL A 15 -3.43 8.30 -13.09
N ASP A 16 -4.01 7.12 -13.05
CA ASP A 16 -4.17 6.23 -14.20
C ASP A 16 -2.84 5.94 -14.91
N ASP A 17 -1.81 5.59 -14.14
CA ASP A 17 -0.47 5.33 -14.65
C ASP A 17 -0.42 3.99 -15.40
N ALA A 18 0.27 3.98 -16.55
CA ALA A 18 0.43 2.78 -17.38
C ALA A 18 1.20 1.65 -16.68
N ARG A 19 1.96 1.94 -15.60
CA ARG A 19 2.65 0.93 -14.80
C ARG A 19 1.68 0.06 -13.98
N LEU A 20 0.45 0.54 -13.78
CA LEU A 20 -0.57 -0.27 -13.12
C LEU A 20 -0.97 -1.43 -14.01
N SER A 21 -0.71 -2.67 -13.57
CA SER A 21 -0.96 -3.87 -14.37
C SER A 21 -2.44 -4.10 -14.65
N ILE A 22 -2.73 -4.89 -15.68
CA ILE A 22 -4.11 -5.30 -15.99
C ILE A 22 -4.70 -6.06 -14.80
N LYS A 23 -3.91 -6.94 -14.18
CA LYS A 23 -4.35 -7.68 -12.98
C LYS A 23 -4.76 -6.74 -11.86
N ALA A 24 -3.97 -5.70 -11.58
CA ALA A 24 -4.30 -4.71 -10.56
C ALA A 24 -5.59 -3.95 -10.93
N ARG A 25 -5.71 -3.51 -12.18
CA ARG A 25 -6.91 -2.81 -12.66
C ARG A 25 -8.16 -3.66 -12.50
N ASP A 26 -8.10 -4.93 -12.87
CA ASP A 26 -9.24 -5.83 -12.75
C ASP A 26 -9.68 -6.01 -11.30
N LEU A 27 -8.72 -6.14 -10.37
CA LEU A 27 -9.02 -6.24 -8.94
C LEU A 27 -9.64 -4.95 -8.38
N LEU A 28 -9.15 -3.79 -8.81
CA LEU A 28 -9.66 -2.49 -8.37
C LEU A 28 -11.08 -2.22 -8.90
N LEU A 29 -11.41 -2.72 -10.08
CA LEU A 29 -12.71 -2.52 -10.72
C LEU A 29 -13.75 -3.57 -10.32
N ASP A 30 -13.34 -4.66 -9.69
CA ASP A 30 -14.25 -5.72 -9.25
C ASP A 30 -15.14 -5.19 -8.11
N PRO A 31 -16.47 -5.12 -8.31
CA PRO A 31 -17.40 -4.59 -7.31
C PRO A 31 -17.50 -5.45 -6.05
N ASP A 32 -17.05 -6.70 -6.10
CA ASP A 32 -17.00 -7.59 -4.93
C ASP A 32 -15.82 -7.29 -4.01
N ASN A 33 -14.87 -6.47 -4.45
CA ASN A 33 -13.72 -6.07 -3.66
C ASN A 33 -13.96 -4.73 -2.98
N THR A 34 -13.54 -4.62 -1.72
CA THR A 34 -13.45 -3.35 -1.00
C THR A 34 -12.00 -2.93 -0.95
N ILE A 35 -11.71 -1.73 -1.43
CA ILE A 35 -10.36 -1.24 -1.59
C ILE A 35 -10.05 -0.19 -0.51
N TYR A 36 -8.90 -0.35 0.12
CA TYR A 36 -8.43 0.51 1.21
C TYR A 36 -7.09 1.15 0.84
N PHE A 37 -6.93 2.41 1.24
CA PHE A 37 -5.63 3.07 1.30
C PHE A 37 -5.30 3.37 2.75
N SER A 38 -4.02 3.31 3.12
CA SER A 38 -3.60 3.50 4.51
C SER A 38 -3.23 4.95 4.79
N SER A 39 -3.46 5.40 6.03
CA SER A 39 -2.86 6.66 6.53
C SER A 39 -1.33 6.60 6.51
N VAL A 40 -0.72 5.41 6.53
CA VAL A 40 0.73 5.24 6.30
C VAL A 40 1.12 5.73 4.91
N SER A 41 0.33 5.41 3.89
CA SER A 41 0.56 5.91 2.53
C SER A 41 0.43 7.43 2.45
N THR A 42 -0.54 8.00 3.16
CA THR A 42 -0.69 9.45 3.27
C THR A 42 0.56 10.09 3.89
N LEU A 43 1.11 9.50 4.95
CA LEU A 43 2.36 9.96 5.58
C LEU A 43 3.52 9.87 4.59
N GLU A 44 3.66 8.76 3.90
CA GLU A 44 4.73 8.55 2.92
C GLU A 44 4.66 9.60 1.79
N VAL A 45 3.48 9.82 1.23
CA VAL A 45 3.25 10.86 0.20
C VAL A 45 3.59 12.24 0.75
N ASN A 46 3.14 12.56 1.97
CA ASN A 46 3.42 13.85 2.61
C ASN A 46 4.93 14.08 2.78
N ASN A 47 5.67 13.06 3.20
CA ASN A 47 7.12 13.17 3.35
C ASN A 47 7.82 13.33 1.99
N LYS A 48 7.33 12.64 0.97
CA LYS A 48 7.86 12.77 -0.40
C LYS A 48 7.58 14.13 -1.02
N THR A 49 6.40 14.71 -0.81
CA THR A 49 6.07 16.04 -1.34
C THR A 49 6.91 17.17 -0.72
N LYS A 50 7.46 16.95 0.48
CA LYS A 50 8.38 17.88 1.14
C LYS A 50 9.81 17.75 0.66
N SER A 51 10.16 16.68 -0.03
CA SER A 51 11.50 16.43 -0.54
C SER A 51 11.70 17.12 -1.89
N LYS A 52 12.82 17.87 -2.06
CA LYS A 52 13.17 18.52 -3.33
C LYS A 52 13.48 17.54 -4.46
N LYS A 53 13.67 16.26 -4.14
CA LYS A 53 13.97 15.19 -5.11
C LYS A 53 12.73 14.50 -5.65
N ASN A 54 11.56 14.95 -5.22
CA ASN A 54 10.32 14.24 -5.50
C ASN A 54 9.58 14.86 -6.67
N ASN A 55 9.09 14.01 -7.57
CA ASN A 55 8.38 14.37 -8.78
C ASN A 55 6.86 14.13 -8.69
N LEU A 56 6.28 14.08 -7.48
CA LEU A 56 4.83 13.98 -7.34
C LEU A 56 4.19 15.31 -7.75
N GLU A 57 3.32 15.25 -8.76
CA GLU A 57 2.64 16.42 -9.35
C GLU A 57 1.40 16.85 -8.57
N PHE A 58 1.15 16.26 -7.41
CA PHE A 58 -0.04 16.53 -6.59
C PHE A 58 0.33 16.64 -5.12
N SER A 59 -0.50 17.35 -4.36
CA SER A 59 -0.35 17.54 -2.92
C SER A 59 -0.82 16.31 -2.15
N THR A 60 -0.44 16.24 -0.86
CA THR A 60 -0.97 15.22 0.06
C THR A 60 -2.49 15.30 0.15
N GLN A 61 -3.04 16.52 0.19
CA GLN A 61 -4.49 16.71 0.20
C GLN A 61 -5.16 16.13 -1.05
N ASP A 62 -4.55 16.33 -2.22
CA ASP A 62 -5.04 15.77 -3.48
C ASP A 62 -4.97 14.24 -3.47
N PHE A 63 -3.91 13.66 -2.92
CA PHE A 63 -3.79 12.21 -2.79
C PHE A 63 -4.99 11.63 -2.03
N VAL A 64 -5.29 12.16 -0.86
CA VAL A 64 -6.42 11.69 -0.03
C VAL A 64 -7.73 11.89 -0.78
N LYS A 65 -7.94 13.07 -1.35
CA LYS A 65 -9.16 13.40 -2.10
C LYS A 65 -9.39 12.43 -3.26
N TYR A 66 -8.37 12.17 -4.06
CA TYR A 66 -8.51 11.29 -5.22
C TYR A 66 -8.69 9.82 -4.81
N CYS A 67 -8.06 9.37 -3.72
CA CYS A 67 -8.34 8.04 -3.19
C CYS A 67 -9.81 7.90 -2.79
N GLU A 68 -10.35 8.88 -2.08
CA GLU A 68 -11.75 8.87 -1.65
C GLU A 68 -12.70 8.95 -2.85
N MET A 69 -12.40 9.79 -3.85
CA MET A 69 -13.17 9.89 -5.09
C MET A 69 -13.16 8.57 -5.88
N ALA A 70 -12.07 7.82 -5.81
CA ALA A 70 -11.99 6.49 -6.43
C ALA A 70 -12.80 5.43 -5.68
N GLY A 71 -13.38 5.77 -4.52
CA GLY A 71 -14.12 4.85 -3.68
C GLY A 71 -13.26 4.07 -2.70
N PHE A 72 -12.00 4.42 -2.55
CA PHE A 72 -11.10 3.78 -1.57
C PHE A 72 -11.43 4.27 -0.17
N ILE A 73 -11.35 3.36 0.79
CA ILE A 73 -11.64 3.64 2.20
C ILE A 73 -10.32 3.78 2.96
N GLU A 74 -10.20 4.80 3.79
CA GLU A 74 -9.00 4.97 4.61
C GLU A 74 -8.93 3.91 5.70
N LEU A 75 -7.77 3.26 5.83
CA LEU A 75 -7.43 2.39 6.96
C LEU A 75 -6.48 3.15 7.87
N PRO A 76 -6.93 3.58 9.06
CA PRO A 76 -6.07 4.32 9.96
C PRO A 76 -5.03 3.43 10.62
N LEU A 77 -3.83 3.97 10.84
CA LEU A 77 -2.75 3.28 11.53
C LEU A 77 -2.99 3.30 13.03
N LEU A 78 -3.03 2.12 13.63
CA LEU A 78 -3.25 1.93 15.08
C LEU A 78 -2.03 1.28 15.72
N SER A 79 -1.95 1.37 17.05
CA SER A 79 -0.84 0.77 17.82
C SER A 79 -0.68 -0.73 17.56
N LYS A 80 -1.78 -1.46 17.39
CA LYS A 80 -1.70 -2.90 17.08
C LYS A 80 -0.93 -3.20 15.78
N HIS A 81 -0.95 -2.27 14.83
CA HIS A 81 -0.21 -2.43 13.57
C HIS A 81 1.30 -2.30 13.78
N PHE A 82 1.73 -1.37 14.63
CA PHE A 82 3.15 -1.26 15.04
C PHE A 82 3.60 -2.51 15.80
N LEU A 83 2.78 -2.96 16.74
CA LEU A 83 3.10 -4.15 17.56
C LEU A 83 3.19 -5.43 16.73
N GLY A 84 2.41 -5.52 15.66
CA GLY A 84 2.41 -6.67 14.74
C GLY A 84 3.58 -6.69 13.77
N GLU A 85 4.29 -5.57 13.61
CA GLU A 85 5.36 -5.43 12.60
C GLU A 85 6.51 -6.43 12.84
N SER A 86 6.85 -6.71 14.08
CA SER A 86 7.92 -7.68 14.42
C SER A 86 7.55 -9.14 14.09
N SER A 87 6.28 -9.43 13.81
CA SER A 87 5.83 -10.78 13.46
C SER A 87 5.90 -11.07 11.95
N LEU A 88 6.34 -10.12 11.14
CA LEU A 88 6.49 -10.32 9.69
C LEU A 88 7.60 -11.34 9.43
N ASN A 89 7.35 -12.25 8.50
CA ASN A 89 8.24 -13.38 8.23
C ASN A 89 9.03 -13.18 6.93
N TRP A 90 10.29 -12.75 7.05
CA TRP A 90 11.20 -12.55 5.91
C TRP A 90 11.82 -13.89 5.49
N ILE A 91 11.73 -14.19 4.19
CA ILE A 91 12.35 -15.40 3.59
C ILE A 91 13.27 -15.07 2.41
N GLY A 92 13.50 -13.78 2.15
CA GLY A 92 14.40 -13.34 1.09
C GLY A 92 15.87 -13.58 1.44
N GLU A 93 16.73 -13.58 0.41
CA GLU A 93 18.17 -13.62 0.61
C GLU A 93 18.69 -12.27 1.09
N GLY A 94 19.75 -12.30 1.93
CA GLY A 94 20.38 -11.10 2.45
C GLY A 94 19.60 -10.45 3.58
N GLU A 95 19.84 -9.14 3.76
CA GLU A 95 19.19 -8.40 4.83
C GLU A 95 17.67 -8.26 4.61
N GLU A 96 16.93 -8.40 5.70
CA GLU A 96 15.50 -8.18 5.73
C GLU A 96 15.16 -6.77 5.26
N HIS A 97 14.11 -6.64 4.44
CA HIS A 97 13.59 -5.36 3.97
C HIS A 97 13.17 -4.48 5.15
N LYS A 98 13.77 -3.29 5.26
CA LYS A 98 13.65 -2.43 6.44
C LYS A 98 12.84 -1.15 6.20
N ASP A 99 12.32 -0.92 4.99
CA ASP A 99 11.51 0.26 4.75
C ASP A 99 10.33 0.31 5.72
N PRO A 100 10.25 1.34 6.59
CA PRO A 100 9.24 1.37 7.65
C PRO A 100 7.82 1.49 7.10
N TYR A 101 7.62 2.19 5.99
CA TYR A 101 6.29 2.33 5.38
C TYR A 101 5.78 0.98 4.88
N ASP A 102 6.62 0.26 4.13
CA ASP A 102 6.26 -1.04 3.55
C ASP A 102 5.96 -2.06 4.65
N ARG A 103 6.77 -2.08 5.69
CA ARG A 103 6.58 -3.00 6.82
C ARG A 103 5.29 -2.69 7.59
N LEU A 104 4.99 -1.43 7.82
CA LEU A 104 3.74 -1.04 8.50
C LEU A 104 2.51 -1.36 7.65
N LEU A 105 2.57 -1.13 6.35
CA LEU A 105 1.48 -1.48 5.43
C LEU A 105 1.20 -2.99 5.46
N LEU A 106 2.24 -3.80 5.36
CA LEU A 106 2.10 -5.26 5.39
C LEU A 106 1.55 -5.73 6.75
N SER A 107 2.03 -5.14 7.85
CA SER A 107 1.53 -5.42 9.19
C SER A 107 0.05 -5.06 9.33
N GLN A 108 -0.38 -3.92 8.79
CA GLN A 108 -1.79 -3.55 8.79
C GLN A 108 -2.66 -4.60 8.10
N ALA A 109 -2.28 -4.98 6.88
CA ALA A 109 -3.03 -5.98 6.12
C ALA A 109 -3.11 -7.30 6.87
N LYS A 110 -1.99 -7.77 7.41
CA LYS A 110 -1.93 -9.01 8.18
C LYS A 110 -2.85 -8.96 9.42
N ASN A 111 -2.78 -7.87 10.19
CA ASN A 111 -3.58 -7.69 11.40
C ASN A 111 -5.08 -7.62 11.13
N GLU A 112 -5.46 -6.99 10.04
CA GLU A 112 -6.88 -6.80 9.69
C GLU A 112 -7.45 -7.97 8.89
N ASN A 113 -6.65 -9.00 8.57
CA ASN A 113 -7.01 -10.09 7.65
C ASN A 113 -7.40 -9.58 6.26
N PHE A 114 -6.74 -8.50 5.82
CA PHE A 114 -6.89 -7.96 4.48
C PHE A 114 -5.85 -8.58 3.55
N ARG A 115 -6.10 -8.51 2.27
CA ARG A 115 -5.08 -8.79 1.25
C ARG A 115 -4.25 -7.53 1.04
N PHE A 116 -2.97 -7.70 0.72
CA PHE A 116 -2.07 -6.58 0.45
C PHE A 116 -1.59 -6.63 -0.99
N MET A 117 -2.00 -5.63 -1.79
CA MET A 117 -1.67 -5.55 -3.22
C MET A 117 -0.40 -4.74 -3.41
N THR A 118 0.63 -5.36 -3.96
CA THR A 118 1.93 -4.73 -4.21
C THR A 118 2.56 -5.20 -5.51
N HIS A 119 3.41 -4.35 -6.08
CA HIS A 119 4.28 -4.66 -7.21
C HIS A 119 5.75 -4.74 -6.79
N ASP A 120 6.07 -4.48 -5.53
CA ASP A 120 7.45 -4.40 -5.03
C ASP A 120 8.03 -5.79 -4.75
N ASP A 121 9.05 -6.17 -5.52
CA ASP A 121 9.73 -7.47 -5.36
C ASP A 121 10.28 -7.69 -3.96
N LYS A 122 10.73 -6.64 -3.27
CA LYS A 122 11.27 -6.77 -1.92
C LYS A 122 10.19 -7.15 -0.91
N ILE A 123 9.00 -6.57 -1.04
CA ILE A 123 7.86 -6.93 -0.19
C ILE A 123 7.43 -8.36 -0.45
N LEU A 124 7.48 -8.82 -1.70
CA LEU A 124 7.10 -10.17 -2.09
C LEU A 124 8.05 -11.26 -1.56
N HIS A 125 9.18 -10.89 -0.96
CA HIS A 125 10.06 -11.81 -0.25
C HIS A 125 9.65 -12.06 1.22
N PHE A 126 8.59 -11.43 1.71
CA PHE A 126 7.98 -11.86 2.96
C PHE A 126 7.09 -13.08 2.72
N ASP A 127 7.15 -14.04 3.63
CA ASP A 127 6.22 -15.19 3.62
C ASP A 127 4.95 -14.81 4.38
N GLU A 128 4.10 -14.08 3.68
CA GLU A 128 2.81 -13.64 4.22
C GLU A 128 1.69 -13.98 3.23
N LYS A 129 0.69 -14.71 3.71
CA LYS A 129 -0.43 -15.21 2.88
C LYS A 129 -1.31 -14.09 2.33
N CYS A 130 -1.26 -12.90 2.95
CA CYS A 130 -2.07 -11.76 2.51
C CYS A 130 -1.58 -11.11 1.23
N LEU A 131 -0.35 -11.40 0.76
CA LEU A 131 0.24 -10.74 -0.40
C LEU A 131 -0.46 -11.09 -1.71
N ILE A 132 -0.73 -10.07 -2.51
CA ILE A 132 -1.16 -10.21 -3.92
C ILE A 132 -0.14 -9.48 -4.78
N ALA A 133 0.61 -10.24 -5.58
CA ALA A 133 1.52 -9.67 -6.57
C ALA A 133 0.75 -9.22 -7.82
N VAL A 134 0.99 -8.00 -8.26
CA VAL A 134 0.33 -7.43 -9.44
C VAL A 134 1.29 -6.79 -10.43
#